data_f65b20905526459d2bb065e41a305969
#
_entry.id   f65b20905526459d2bb065e41a305969
#
_cell.length_a   1.000
_cell.length_b   1.000
_cell.length_c   1.000
_cell.angle_alpha   90.00
_cell.angle_beta   90.00
_cell.angle_gamma   90.00
#
_symmetry.space_group_name_H-M   'P 1'
#
loop_
_entity.id
_entity.type
_entity.pdbx_description
1 polymer ?
#
loop_
_entity_poly.entity_id
_entity_poly.type
_entity_poly.pdbx_seq_one_letter_code
_entity_poly.pdbx_strand_id
1 'polypeptide(L)'
;MANTEQEINTHLPPELFLIHKQTKPNGLPILMSADTDCYTGFDTSLIVGYNEKSPFICSICKGLPRYPIELAKCGHVFCYDCISHVKGSLGDNGVRLPKNCPNCRSAFKKSDITFIEKSSMALFQIYAKYELRCPYECGHVSSPKEMIEHQTWKCKFRPVKCTSKGCHMVCADEQMETHLDNCPKRFVFCNKCRIPMIVNNKEHKCVSPSRNTVRCMQSLLCL
;
A
#
# COMPACT_ATOMS: atom_id res chain seq x y z
N MET A 1 -2.62 -27.65 10.80
CA MET A 1 -1.86 -26.49 11.22
C MET A 1 -1.66 -25.68 9.94
N ALA A 2 -2.56 -24.73 9.71
CA ALA A 2 -2.55 -23.96 8.46
C ALA A 2 -1.66 -22.75 8.62
N ASN A 3 -0.59 -22.67 7.81
CA ASN A 3 0.19 -21.48 7.60
C ASN A 3 -0.71 -20.44 6.94
N THR A 4 -1.14 -19.46 7.69
CA THR A 4 -1.66 -18.20 7.14
C THR A 4 -0.47 -17.32 6.82
N GLU A 5 0.28 -17.66 5.76
CA GLU A 5 1.02 -16.68 5.00
C GLU A 5 -0.02 -15.74 4.40
N GLN A 6 -0.07 -14.52 4.88
CA GLN A 6 -0.84 -13.46 4.26
C GLN A 6 -0.39 -13.39 2.80
N GLU A 7 -1.31 -13.70 1.88
CA GLU A 7 -1.11 -13.48 0.45
C GLU A 7 -0.74 -12.01 0.26
N ILE A 8 0.55 -11.78 0.08
CA ILE A 8 1.09 -10.48 -0.30
C ILE A 8 0.48 -10.19 -1.66
N ASN A 9 -0.29 -9.13 -1.73
CA ASN A 9 -1.05 -8.71 -2.89
C ASN A 9 -0.13 -8.58 -4.11
N THR A 10 -0.10 -9.61 -4.96
CA THR A 10 0.81 -9.76 -6.11
C THR A 10 0.53 -8.77 -7.26
N HIS A 11 -0.32 -7.77 -7.02
CA HIS A 11 -0.74 -6.78 -8.03
C HIS A 11 0.07 -5.47 -7.99
N LEU A 12 0.98 -5.32 -7.03
CA LEU A 12 1.84 -4.13 -6.96
C LEU A 12 2.91 -4.15 -8.06
N PRO A 13 3.24 -3.00 -8.66
CA PRO A 13 4.41 -2.88 -9.51
C PRO A 13 5.68 -3.34 -8.79
N PRO A 14 6.63 -3.99 -9.48
CA PRO A 14 7.85 -4.54 -8.87
C PRO A 14 8.64 -3.52 -8.03
N GLU A 15 8.59 -2.25 -8.42
CA GLU A 15 9.27 -1.15 -7.71
C GLU A 15 8.73 -0.93 -6.29
N LEU A 16 7.47 -1.28 -6.04
CA LEU A 16 6.85 -1.16 -4.71
C LEU A 16 7.15 -2.36 -3.79
N PHE A 17 7.52 -3.52 -4.35
CA PHE A 17 7.97 -4.67 -3.54
C PHE A 17 9.27 -4.39 -2.79
N LEU A 18 10.12 -3.51 -3.31
CA LEU A 18 11.39 -3.15 -2.67
C LEU A 18 11.21 -2.31 -1.40
N ILE A 19 10.08 -1.63 -1.25
CA ILE A 19 9.80 -0.75 -0.10
C ILE A 19 9.56 -1.55 1.18
N HIS A 20 9.06 -2.78 1.09
CA HIS A 20 8.76 -3.63 2.24
C HIS A 20 9.99 -4.04 3.08
N LYS A 21 11.21 -3.82 2.58
CA LYS A 21 12.47 -4.16 3.28
C LYS A 21 13.22 -2.94 3.81
N GLN A 22 12.67 -1.73 3.65
CA GLN A 22 13.34 -0.52 4.11
C GLN A 22 13.07 -0.26 5.59
N THR A 23 14.09 0.17 6.30
CA THR A 23 14.00 0.62 7.69
C THR A 23 14.23 2.13 7.76
N LYS A 24 13.64 2.78 8.77
CA LYS A 24 13.96 4.17 9.11
C LYS A 24 15.42 4.27 9.58
N PRO A 25 16.03 5.46 9.58
CA PRO A 25 17.41 5.66 10.08
C PRO A 25 17.63 5.17 11.52
N ASN A 26 16.58 5.09 12.32
CA ASN A 26 16.58 4.55 13.69
C ASN A 26 16.42 3.01 13.76
N GLY A 27 16.46 2.30 12.63
CA GLY A 27 16.32 0.85 12.56
C GLY A 27 14.89 0.31 12.67
N LEU A 28 13.90 1.17 12.88
CA LEU A 28 12.50 0.74 12.91
C LEU A 28 11.98 0.45 11.48
N PRO A 29 11.09 -0.53 11.31
CA PRO A 29 10.49 -0.82 10.02
C PRO A 29 9.64 0.37 9.55
N ILE A 30 9.70 0.66 8.24
CA ILE A 30 8.78 1.61 7.63
C ILE A 30 7.40 0.98 7.58
N LEU A 31 6.47 1.55 8.33
CA LEU A 31 5.07 1.12 8.30
C LEU A 31 4.39 1.68 7.05
N MET A 32 3.64 0.83 6.36
CA MET A 32 2.82 1.27 5.23
C MET A 32 1.65 2.12 5.71
N SER A 33 1.22 3.09 4.90
CA SER A 33 0.00 3.85 5.19
C SER A 33 -1.19 2.91 5.34
N ALA A 34 -2.10 3.23 6.26
CA ALA A 34 -3.36 2.49 6.43
C ALA A 34 -4.25 2.57 5.17
N ASP A 35 -4.04 3.59 4.34
CA ASP A 35 -4.82 3.86 3.11
C ASP A 35 -4.20 3.20 1.86
N THR A 36 -3.15 2.38 2.01
CA THR A 36 -2.50 1.72 0.86
C THR A 36 -3.39 0.74 0.11
N ASP A 37 -4.53 0.37 0.66
CA ASP A 37 -5.52 -0.46 -0.04
C ASP A 37 -6.27 0.31 -1.14
N CYS A 38 -6.08 1.63 -1.25
CA CYS A 38 -6.69 2.47 -2.27
C CYS A 38 -5.73 2.67 -3.46
N TYR A 39 -5.68 1.69 -4.35
CA TYR A 39 -4.92 1.77 -5.61
C TYR A 39 -5.65 2.54 -6.72
N THR A 40 -6.76 3.17 -6.41
CA THR A 40 -7.48 4.06 -7.31
C THR A 40 -6.70 5.35 -7.56
N GLY A 41 -7.16 6.19 -8.47
CA GLY A 41 -6.52 7.47 -8.77
C GLY A 41 -6.52 8.44 -7.57
N PHE A 42 -5.71 9.47 -7.68
CA PHE A 42 -5.77 10.60 -6.76
C PHE A 42 -7.09 11.36 -6.95
N ASP A 43 -7.66 11.81 -5.85
CA ASP A 43 -8.83 12.69 -5.92
C ASP A 43 -8.48 13.98 -6.70
N THR A 44 -9.39 14.41 -7.57
CA THR A 44 -9.17 15.59 -8.41
C THR A 44 -9.07 16.87 -7.62
N SER A 45 -9.64 16.94 -6.41
CA SER A 45 -9.52 18.09 -5.51
C SER A 45 -8.09 18.35 -5.03
N LEU A 46 -7.22 17.31 -5.07
CA LEU A 46 -5.82 17.41 -4.70
C LEU A 46 -4.96 18.03 -5.81
N ILE A 47 -5.47 18.09 -7.05
CA ILE A 47 -4.71 18.61 -8.19
C ILE A 47 -4.64 20.14 -8.11
N VAL A 48 -3.44 20.68 -8.16
CA VAL A 48 -3.24 22.13 -8.22
C VAL A 48 -3.67 22.63 -9.60
N GLY A 49 -4.57 23.62 -9.64
CA GLY A 49 -5.06 24.17 -10.91
C GLY A 49 -5.87 23.18 -11.75
N TYR A 50 -6.62 22.28 -11.09
CA TYR A 50 -7.44 21.28 -11.77
C TYR A 50 -8.34 21.87 -12.86
N ASN A 51 -8.35 21.21 -14.02
CA ASN A 51 -9.24 21.50 -15.13
C ASN A 51 -9.95 20.21 -15.55
N GLU A 52 -11.27 20.23 -15.66
CA GLU A 52 -12.10 19.07 -16.04
C GLU A 52 -11.76 18.49 -17.42
N LYS A 53 -11.09 19.27 -18.29
CA LYS A 53 -10.62 18.80 -19.62
C LYS A 53 -9.31 18.02 -19.58
N SER A 54 -8.81 17.64 -18.37
CA SER A 54 -7.61 16.86 -18.25
C SER A 54 -7.73 15.50 -18.98
N PRO A 55 -6.82 15.16 -19.88
CA PRO A 55 -6.86 13.90 -20.64
C PRO A 55 -6.54 12.67 -19.78
N PHE A 56 -6.04 12.86 -18.56
CA PHE A 56 -5.57 11.78 -17.71
C PHE A 56 -6.58 11.32 -16.65
N ILE A 57 -7.79 11.87 -16.61
CA ILE A 57 -8.78 11.41 -15.61
C ILE A 57 -9.27 10.01 -15.96
N CYS A 58 -9.04 9.08 -15.05
CA CYS A 58 -9.52 7.71 -15.17
C CYS A 58 -11.06 7.68 -15.16
N SER A 59 -11.69 7.20 -16.23
CA SER A 59 -13.14 7.15 -16.35
C SER A 59 -13.81 6.16 -15.38
N ILE A 60 -13.05 5.25 -14.78
CA ILE A 60 -13.53 4.26 -13.80
C ILE A 60 -13.65 4.88 -12.41
N CYS A 61 -12.55 5.39 -11.84
CA CYS A 61 -12.53 5.96 -10.50
C CYS A 61 -12.68 7.49 -10.46
N LYS A 62 -12.70 8.17 -11.62
CA LYS A 62 -12.79 9.63 -11.76
C LYS A 62 -11.61 10.41 -11.16
N GLY A 63 -10.52 9.74 -10.81
CA GLY A 63 -9.31 10.35 -10.26
C GLY A 63 -8.17 10.42 -11.27
N LEU A 64 -7.11 11.18 -10.93
CA LEU A 64 -5.85 11.16 -11.66
C LEU A 64 -5.12 9.83 -11.39
N PRO A 65 -4.79 9.03 -12.41
CA PRO A 65 -4.21 7.72 -12.20
C PRO A 65 -2.92 7.74 -11.36
N ARG A 66 -2.82 6.87 -10.36
CA ARG A 66 -1.57 6.69 -9.58
C ARG A 66 -0.50 6.02 -10.42
N TYR A 67 -0.89 5.00 -11.15
CA TYR A 67 -0.05 4.22 -12.06
C TYR A 67 -0.73 4.23 -13.43
N PRO A 68 -0.50 5.30 -14.23
CA PRO A 68 -1.20 5.45 -15.50
C PRO A 68 -0.74 4.40 -16.50
N ILE A 69 -1.72 3.70 -17.06
CA ILE A 69 -1.54 2.75 -18.17
C ILE A 69 -2.31 3.23 -19.39
N GLU A 70 -1.82 2.85 -20.53
CA GLU A 70 -2.47 3.02 -21.81
C GLU A 70 -2.90 1.65 -22.39
N LEU A 71 -4.08 1.59 -22.99
CA LEU A 71 -4.49 0.45 -23.76
C LEU A 71 -3.97 0.63 -25.21
N ALA A 72 -2.97 -0.15 -25.60
CA ALA A 72 -2.24 0.01 -26.85
C ALA A 72 -3.13 0.08 -28.12
N LYS A 73 -4.28 -0.59 -28.10
CA LYS A 73 -5.20 -0.61 -29.25
C LYS A 73 -6.04 0.65 -29.45
N CYS A 74 -6.25 1.43 -28.39
CA CYS A 74 -7.17 2.56 -28.44
C CYS A 74 -6.65 3.83 -27.77
N GLY A 75 -5.47 3.80 -27.16
CA GLY A 75 -4.82 4.95 -26.54
C GLY A 75 -5.50 5.48 -25.26
N HIS A 76 -6.54 4.81 -24.75
CA HIS A 76 -7.22 5.29 -23.55
C HIS A 76 -6.40 4.99 -22.30
N VAL A 77 -6.32 6.00 -21.42
CA VAL A 77 -5.52 5.95 -20.18
C VAL A 77 -6.41 5.68 -18.95
N PHE A 78 -5.92 4.82 -18.05
CA PHE A 78 -6.61 4.42 -16.82
C PHE A 78 -5.60 4.23 -15.68
N CYS A 79 -6.08 4.10 -14.44
CA CYS A 79 -5.27 3.50 -13.38
C CYS A 79 -5.02 2.03 -13.71
N TYR A 80 -3.81 1.55 -13.47
CA TYR A 80 -3.47 0.13 -13.62
C TYR A 80 -4.45 -0.77 -12.85
N ASP A 81 -4.72 -0.42 -11.61
CA ASP A 81 -5.61 -1.19 -10.74
C ASP A 81 -7.05 -1.19 -11.24
N CYS A 82 -7.57 -0.03 -11.64
CA CYS A 82 -8.92 0.07 -12.19
C CYS A 82 -9.12 -0.84 -13.41
N ILE A 83 -8.17 -0.85 -14.35
CA ILE A 83 -8.29 -1.65 -15.56
C ILE A 83 -8.03 -3.13 -15.32
N SER A 84 -7.20 -3.47 -14.31
CA SER A 84 -6.93 -4.86 -13.95
C SER A 84 -8.17 -5.57 -13.42
N HIS A 85 -9.05 -4.84 -12.73
CA HIS A 85 -10.31 -5.33 -12.17
C HIS A 85 -11.46 -5.39 -13.19
N VAL A 86 -11.30 -4.84 -14.39
CA VAL A 86 -12.30 -5.00 -15.45
C VAL A 86 -12.42 -6.49 -15.82
N LYS A 87 -13.61 -7.06 -15.60
CA LYS A 87 -13.91 -8.47 -15.91
C LYS A 87 -14.43 -8.57 -17.34
N GLY A 88 -14.01 -9.60 -18.06
CA GLY A 88 -14.69 -10.03 -19.28
C GLY A 88 -16.03 -10.70 -18.91
N SER A 89 -17.07 -10.48 -19.71
CA SER A 89 -18.35 -11.20 -19.58
C SER A 89 -18.17 -12.69 -19.87
N LEU A 90 -19.08 -13.50 -19.32
CA LEU A 90 -19.20 -14.90 -19.73
C LEU A 90 -20.15 -14.96 -20.95
N GLY A 91 -19.72 -15.60 -22.01
CA GLY A 91 -20.60 -15.93 -23.15
C GLY A 91 -21.57 -17.06 -22.78
N ASP A 92 -22.61 -17.24 -23.57
CA ASP A 92 -23.66 -18.24 -23.35
C ASP A 92 -23.12 -19.68 -23.27
N ASN A 93 -21.95 -19.91 -23.85
CA ASN A 93 -21.22 -21.19 -23.83
C ASN A 93 -20.27 -21.35 -22.63
N GLY A 94 -20.31 -20.44 -21.63
CA GLY A 94 -19.42 -20.43 -20.46
C GLY A 94 -17.97 -19.98 -20.76
N VAL A 95 -17.67 -19.58 -21.98
CA VAL A 95 -16.33 -19.07 -22.37
C VAL A 95 -16.22 -17.59 -21.97
N ARG A 96 -15.11 -17.21 -21.33
CA ARG A 96 -14.85 -15.81 -21.00
C ARG A 96 -14.62 -15.00 -22.27
N LEU A 97 -15.45 -14.01 -22.48
CA LEU A 97 -15.28 -13.02 -23.54
C LEU A 97 -14.09 -12.09 -23.21
N PRO A 98 -13.47 -11.47 -24.22
CA PRO A 98 -12.40 -10.51 -24.01
C PRO A 98 -12.89 -9.34 -23.16
N LYS A 99 -11.97 -8.72 -22.43
CA LYS A 99 -12.23 -7.48 -21.71
C LYS A 99 -12.38 -6.35 -22.72
N ASN A 100 -13.30 -5.43 -22.47
CA ASN A 100 -13.55 -4.28 -23.33
C ASN A 100 -13.13 -2.97 -22.64
N CYS A 101 -12.56 -2.06 -23.43
CA CYS A 101 -12.21 -0.72 -22.97
C CYS A 101 -13.48 0.01 -22.46
N PRO A 102 -13.47 0.54 -21.23
CA PRO A 102 -14.62 1.26 -20.68
C PRO A 102 -15.05 2.49 -21.50
N ASN A 103 -14.12 3.12 -22.23
CA ASN A 103 -14.39 4.33 -22.99
C ASN A 103 -14.93 4.04 -24.41
N CYS A 104 -14.31 3.12 -25.14
CA CYS A 104 -14.63 2.90 -26.56
C CYS A 104 -15.08 1.46 -26.90
N ARG A 105 -15.15 0.57 -25.91
CA ARG A 105 -15.56 -0.84 -26.04
C ARG A 105 -14.63 -1.70 -26.90
N SER A 106 -13.49 -1.19 -27.35
CA SER A 106 -12.47 -1.99 -28.05
C SER A 106 -11.99 -3.13 -27.15
N ALA A 107 -11.95 -4.35 -27.69
CA ALA A 107 -11.49 -5.52 -26.97
C ALA A 107 -9.99 -5.43 -26.69
N PHE A 108 -9.56 -5.77 -25.46
CA PHE A 108 -8.16 -5.77 -25.07
C PHE A 108 -7.78 -7.04 -24.31
N LYS A 109 -6.49 -7.36 -24.33
CA LYS A 109 -5.85 -8.46 -23.60
C LYS A 109 -4.87 -7.86 -22.56
N LYS A 110 -4.37 -8.70 -21.67
CA LYS A 110 -3.36 -8.28 -20.67
C LYS A 110 -2.10 -7.71 -21.34
N SER A 111 -1.70 -8.25 -22.50
CA SER A 111 -0.56 -7.76 -23.29
C SER A 111 -0.76 -6.36 -23.89
N ASP A 112 -2.00 -5.88 -23.98
CA ASP A 112 -2.31 -4.56 -24.54
C ASP A 112 -2.24 -3.45 -23.46
N ILE A 113 -1.99 -3.83 -22.20
CA ILE A 113 -1.86 -2.90 -21.05
C ILE A 113 -0.39 -2.52 -20.93
N THR A 114 -0.08 -1.25 -21.12
CA THR A 114 1.29 -0.74 -21.01
C THR A 114 1.32 0.53 -20.16
N PHE A 115 2.31 0.68 -19.27
CA PHE A 115 2.51 1.92 -18.52
C PHE A 115 2.88 3.04 -19.47
N ILE A 116 2.31 4.26 -19.29
CA ILE A 116 2.56 5.39 -20.19
C ILE A 116 4.03 5.79 -20.25
N GLU A 117 4.80 5.55 -19.19
CA GLU A 117 6.25 5.75 -19.15
C GLU A 117 6.98 4.90 -20.21
N LYS A 118 6.43 3.75 -20.56
CA LYS A 118 6.98 2.83 -21.57
C LYS A 118 6.32 2.96 -22.94
N SER A 119 5.04 3.33 -23.00
CA SER A 119 4.29 3.43 -24.26
C SER A 119 4.45 4.78 -24.93
N SER A 120 4.48 5.87 -24.18
CA SER A 120 4.54 7.24 -24.70
C SER A 120 5.24 8.19 -23.75
N MET A 121 6.51 8.48 -24.02
CA MET A 121 7.28 9.47 -23.26
C MET A 121 6.63 10.86 -23.25
N ALA A 122 5.97 11.25 -24.36
CA ALA A 122 5.28 12.53 -24.44
C ALA A 122 4.10 12.61 -23.46
N LEU A 123 3.26 11.58 -23.41
CA LEU A 123 2.17 11.49 -22.45
C LEU A 123 2.70 11.47 -21.00
N PHE A 124 3.77 10.72 -20.76
CA PHE A 124 4.39 10.68 -19.44
C PHE A 124 4.92 12.03 -18.99
N GLN A 125 5.57 12.80 -19.87
CA GLN A 125 6.04 14.15 -19.56
C GLN A 125 4.91 15.12 -19.24
N ILE A 126 3.76 15.02 -19.93
CA ILE A 126 2.59 15.83 -19.63
C ILE A 126 2.00 15.43 -18.27
N TYR A 127 1.88 14.12 -18.01
CA TYR A 127 1.39 13.59 -16.75
C TYR A 127 2.30 13.99 -15.57
N ALA A 128 3.63 13.97 -15.74
CA ALA A 128 4.58 14.32 -14.71
C ALA A 128 4.55 15.81 -14.30
N LYS A 129 3.93 16.68 -15.10
CA LYS A 129 3.74 18.12 -14.80
C LYS A 129 2.57 18.40 -13.85
N TYR A 130 1.72 17.42 -13.58
CA TYR A 130 0.67 17.61 -12.58
C TYR A 130 1.30 17.81 -11.21
N GLU A 131 0.75 18.74 -10.45
CA GLU A 131 1.10 18.97 -9.05
C GLU A 131 -0.06 18.56 -8.17
N LEU A 132 0.24 17.79 -7.15
CA LEU A 132 -0.73 17.26 -6.19
C LEU A 132 -0.43 17.77 -4.79
N ARG A 133 -1.48 18.16 -4.06
CA ARG A 133 -1.40 18.42 -2.62
C ARG A 133 -1.50 17.11 -1.86
N CYS A 134 -0.77 17.02 -0.76
CA CYS A 134 -0.89 15.86 0.12
C CYS A 134 -2.28 15.80 0.77
N PRO A 135 -2.99 14.66 0.71
CA PRO A 135 -4.33 14.52 1.31
C PRO A 135 -4.31 14.55 2.84
N TYR A 136 -3.12 14.40 3.45
CA TYR A 136 -2.96 14.45 4.91
C TYR A 136 -2.61 15.85 5.42
N GLU A 137 -2.85 16.87 4.62
CA GLU A 137 -2.73 18.30 4.98
C GLU A 137 -1.35 18.71 5.53
N CYS A 138 -0.29 17.98 5.19
CA CYS A 138 1.09 18.29 5.63
C CYS A 138 1.74 19.46 4.87
N GLY A 139 1.02 20.07 3.94
CA GLY A 139 1.51 21.17 3.10
C GLY A 139 2.40 20.73 1.93
N HIS A 140 2.73 19.44 1.82
CA HIS A 140 3.57 18.93 0.73
C HIS A 140 2.82 18.96 -0.61
N VAL A 141 3.51 19.48 -1.65
CA VAL A 141 3.03 19.50 -3.04
C VAL A 141 4.13 18.90 -3.91
N SER A 142 3.77 17.97 -4.78
CA SER A 142 4.74 17.32 -5.66
C SER A 142 4.08 16.68 -6.89
N SER A 143 4.91 16.18 -7.79
CA SER A 143 4.47 15.38 -8.94
C SER A 143 3.75 14.11 -8.49
N PRO A 144 2.91 13.49 -9.36
CA PRO A 144 2.17 12.27 -9.00
C PRO A 144 3.09 11.12 -8.53
N LYS A 145 4.25 10.95 -9.16
CA LYS A 145 5.21 9.91 -8.78
C LYS A 145 5.77 10.14 -7.36
N GLU A 146 6.22 11.35 -7.08
CA GLU A 146 6.73 11.72 -5.75
C GLU A 146 5.65 11.69 -4.68
N MET A 147 4.40 12.05 -5.05
CA MET A 147 3.26 11.99 -4.13
C MET A 147 2.95 10.56 -3.72
N ILE A 148 3.07 9.57 -4.61
CA ILE A 148 2.93 8.16 -4.24
C ILE A 148 3.95 7.80 -3.17
N GLU A 149 5.23 8.13 -3.38
CA GLU A 149 6.28 7.87 -2.39
C GLU A 149 6.02 8.61 -1.08
N HIS A 150 5.62 9.89 -1.17
CA HIS A 150 5.33 10.70 -0.01
C HIS A 150 4.21 10.10 0.83
N GLN A 151 3.07 9.73 0.23
CA GLN A 151 1.94 9.13 0.92
C GLN A 151 2.26 7.73 1.48
N THR A 152 3.11 6.98 0.77
CA THR A 152 3.41 5.61 1.16
C THR A 152 4.30 5.54 2.40
N TRP A 153 5.32 6.39 2.49
CA TRP A 153 6.33 6.24 3.54
C TRP A 153 7.04 7.53 4.01
N LYS A 154 6.92 8.67 3.31
CA LYS A 154 7.61 9.91 3.69
C LYS A 154 6.77 10.85 4.55
N CYS A 155 5.44 10.84 4.40
CA CYS A 155 4.57 11.75 5.10
C CYS A 155 4.45 11.38 6.58
N LYS A 156 4.79 12.31 7.47
CA LYS A 156 4.67 12.12 8.92
C LYS A 156 3.21 12.07 9.40
N PHE A 157 2.30 12.70 8.65
CA PHE A 157 0.87 12.77 8.98
C PHE A 157 0.05 11.63 8.38
N ARG A 158 0.68 10.76 7.58
CA ARG A 158 -0.03 9.61 6.99
C ARG A 158 -0.53 8.69 8.10
N PRO A 159 -1.77 8.14 7.97
CA PRO A 159 -2.28 7.19 8.94
C PRO A 159 -1.53 5.85 8.82
N VAL A 160 -1.06 5.32 9.93
CA VAL A 160 -0.40 4.01 10.02
C VAL A 160 -1.06 3.16 11.07
N LYS A 161 -1.16 1.85 10.82
CA LYS A 161 -1.73 0.87 11.75
C LYS A 161 -0.66 0.37 12.73
N CYS A 162 -1.03 0.21 13.98
CA CYS A 162 -0.16 -0.43 14.96
C CYS A 162 0.13 -1.89 14.57
N THR A 163 1.39 -2.29 14.67
CA THR A 163 1.85 -3.66 14.34
C THR A 163 1.65 -4.65 15.48
N SER A 164 1.33 -4.19 16.70
CA SER A 164 1.09 -5.07 17.83
C SER A 164 -0.16 -5.92 17.61
N LYS A 165 -0.03 -7.24 17.66
CA LYS A 165 -1.12 -8.19 17.43
C LYS A 165 -2.32 -7.89 18.35
N GLY A 166 -3.50 -7.67 17.73
CA GLY A 166 -4.73 -7.33 18.45
C GLY A 166 -4.84 -5.87 18.87
N CYS A 167 -3.94 -4.99 18.40
CA CYS A 167 -4.10 -3.55 18.49
C CYS A 167 -4.69 -3.04 17.17
N HIS A 168 -5.80 -2.28 17.26
CA HIS A 168 -6.48 -1.70 16.09
C HIS A 168 -6.23 -0.18 15.97
N MET A 169 -5.26 0.34 16.74
CA MET A 169 -4.95 1.77 16.70
C MET A 169 -4.40 2.16 15.33
N VAL A 170 -4.93 3.25 14.80
CA VAL A 170 -4.42 3.96 13.62
C VAL A 170 -4.15 5.39 14.06
N CYS A 171 -2.95 5.88 13.83
CA CYS A 171 -2.56 7.27 14.13
C CYS A 171 -1.56 7.79 13.09
N ALA A 172 -1.23 9.07 13.12
CA ALA A 172 -0.20 9.64 12.28
C ALA A 172 1.17 8.93 12.51
N ASP A 173 1.97 8.78 11.46
CA ASP A 173 3.28 8.09 11.55
C ASP A 173 4.20 8.72 12.61
N GLU A 174 4.16 10.04 12.80
CA GLU A 174 4.93 10.72 13.85
C GLU A 174 4.49 10.37 15.27
N GLN A 175 3.21 9.97 15.46
CA GLN A 175 2.65 9.60 16.75
C GLN A 175 2.81 8.11 17.06
N MET A 176 3.12 7.30 16.05
CA MET A 176 3.17 5.86 16.17
C MET A 176 4.27 5.39 17.14
N GLU A 177 5.41 6.05 17.17
CA GLU A 177 6.51 5.70 18.10
C GLU A 177 6.04 5.84 19.56
N THR A 178 5.44 6.98 19.90
CA THR A 178 4.87 7.20 21.23
C THR A 178 3.76 6.20 21.55
N HIS A 179 2.95 5.84 20.57
CA HIS A 179 1.93 4.81 20.75
C HIS A 179 2.56 3.44 21.00
N LEU A 180 3.59 3.04 20.26
CA LEU A 180 4.24 1.73 20.43
C LEU A 180 4.83 1.56 21.84
N ASP A 181 5.39 2.62 22.40
CA ASP A 181 5.91 2.62 23.77
C ASP A 181 4.81 2.43 24.81
N ASN A 182 3.61 2.91 24.53
CA ASN A 182 2.45 2.87 25.41
C ASN A 182 1.36 1.89 24.96
N CYS A 183 1.59 1.13 23.88
CA CYS A 183 0.59 0.24 23.33
C CYS A 183 0.13 -0.82 24.34
N PRO A 184 -1.19 -0.93 24.62
CA PRO A 184 -1.71 -1.91 25.59
C PRO A 184 -1.55 -3.35 25.11
N LYS A 185 -1.23 -3.54 23.82
CA LYS A 185 -1.00 -4.86 23.19
C LYS A 185 0.48 -5.12 22.89
N ARG A 186 1.40 -4.25 23.34
CA ARG A 186 2.83 -4.49 23.12
C ARG A 186 3.32 -5.69 23.90
N PHE A 187 4.29 -6.38 23.32
CA PHE A 187 4.98 -7.45 24.01
C PHE A 187 6.08 -6.88 24.90
N VAL A 188 6.16 -7.41 26.11
CA VAL A 188 7.24 -7.15 27.08
C VAL A 188 7.73 -8.49 27.61
N PHE A 189 8.98 -8.53 28.04
CA PHE A 189 9.50 -9.70 28.73
C PHE A 189 9.19 -9.64 30.22
N CYS A 190 8.67 -10.71 30.78
CA CYS A 190 8.48 -10.81 32.20
C CYS A 190 9.82 -10.68 32.93
N ASN A 191 9.92 -9.80 33.92
CA ASN A 191 11.16 -9.57 34.66
C ASN A 191 11.64 -10.81 35.43
N LYS A 192 10.72 -11.71 35.82
CA LYS A 192 11.02 -12.91 36.60
C LYS A 192 11.38 -14.13 35.72
N CYS A 193 10.53 -14.48 34.72
CA CYS A 193 10.69 -15.67 33.92
C CYS A 193 11.21 -15.41 32.49
N ARG A 194 11.38 -14.15 32.09
CA ARG A 194 11.84 -13.71 30.75
C ARG A 194 10.98 -14.19 29.57
N ILE A 195 9.78 -14.71 29.86
CA ILE A 195 8.83 -15.10 28.79
C ILE A 195 8.19 -13.84 28.22
N PRO A 196 8.07 -13.73 26.88
CA PRO A 196 7.37 -12.62 26.24
C PRO A 196 5.87 -12.69 26.57
N MET A 197 5.31 -11.57 26.96
CA MET A 197 3.90 -11.44 27.33
C MET A 197 3.35 -10.09 26.87
N ILE A 198 2.03 -10.00 26.69
CA ILE A 198 1.38 -8.71 26.49
C ILE A 198 1.42 -7.93 27.80
N VAL A 199 1.74 -6.63 27.74
CA VAL A 199 2.00 -5.74 28.88
C VAL A 199 0.96 -5.85 30.02
N ASN A 200 -0.30 -6.00 29.69
CA ASN A 200 -1.40 -6.05 30.66
C ASN A 200 -1.97 -7.46 30.86
N ASN A 201 -1.19 -8.50 30.57
CA ASN A 201 -1.66 -9.88 30.78
C ASN A 201 -1.72 -10.22 32.28
N LYS A 202 -2.92 -10.05 32.87
CA LYS A 202 -3.21 -10.40 34.27
C LYS A 202 -3.16 -11.91 34.54
N GLU A 203 -3.19 -12.74 33.50
CA GLU A 203 -3.20 -14.21 33.60
C GLU A 203 -1.80 -14.82 33.56
N HIS A 204 -0.75 -14.00 33.41
CA HIS A 204 0.62 -14.51 33.36
C HIS A 204 1.02 -15.12 34.70
N LYS A 205 1.15 -16.44 34.74
CA LYS A 205 1.70 -17.18 35.85
C LYS A 205 3.20 -17.39 35.61
N CYS A 206 4.03 -16.73 36.43
CA CYS A 206 5.47 -16.94 36.39
C CYS A 206 5.81 -18.39 36.76
N VAL A 207 6.37 -19.13 35.81
CA VAL A 207 6.98 -20.42 36.09
C VAL A 207 8.48 -20.16 36.28
N SER A 208 9.07 -20.65 37.35
CA SER A 208 10.52 -20.59 37.54
C SER A 208 11.21 -21.24 36.32
N PRO A 209 12.17 -20.58 35.64
CA PRO A 209 12.78 -21.13 34.46
C PRO A 209 13.52 -22.44 34.84
N SER A 210 13.02 -23.57 34.38
CA SER A 210 13.79 -24.80 34.42
C SER A 210 15.03 -24.63 33.53
N ARG A 211 16.16 -25.25 33.88
CA ARG A 211 17.43 -25.13 33.14
C ARG A 211 17.31 -25.45 31.63
N ASN A 212 16.28 -26.16 31.22
CA ASN A 212 16.01 -26.48 29.81
C ASN A 212 15.30 -25.37 29.03
N THR A 213 14.58 -24.44 29.70
CA THR A 213 13.85 -23.37 29.02
C THR A 213 14.80 -22.27 28.51
N VAL A 214 15.93 -22.07 29.19
CA VAL A 214 16.94 -21.08 28.79
C VAL A 214 17.63 -21.45 27.46
N ARG A 215 17.82 -22.75 27.19
CA ARG A 215 18.45 -23.22 25.94
C ARG A 215 17.58 -23.02 24.70
N CYS A 216 16.26 -23.09 24.85
CA CYS A 216 15.32 -22.92 23.72
C CYS A 216 15.15 -21.44 23.33
N MET A 217 15.39 -20.50 24.27
CA MET A 217 15.27 -19.06 23.99
C MET A 217 16.46 -18.49 23.22
N GLN A 218 17.65 -19.07 23.34
CA GLN A 218 18.82 -18.64 22.57
C GLN A 218 18.73 -18.99 21.07
N SER A 219 17.92 -19.99 20.71
CA SER A 219 17.70 -20.37 19.30
C SER A 219 16.64 -19.52 18.60
N LEU A 220 15.81 -18.77 19.32
CA LEU A 220 14.76 -17.91 18.75
C LEU A 220 15.23 -16.46 18.53
N LEU A 221 16.41 -16.08 19.02
CA LEU A 221 17.02 -14.75 18.82
C LEU A 221 17.98 -14.72 17.61
N CYS A 222 18.11 -15.82 16.87
CA CYS A 222 18.97 -15.95 15.68
C CYS A 222 18.17 -16.16 14.38
N LEU A 223 16.92 -15.71 14.32
CA LEU A 223 16.11 -15.67 13.08
C LEU A 223 15.67 -14.27 12.77
#